data_e1e67f5d7efc09fb5f7333786de41f9f
#
_entry.id   e1e67f5d7efc09fb5f7333786de41f9f
#
_cell.length_a   1.000
_cell.length_b   1.000
_cell.length_c   1.000
_cell.angle_alpha   90.00
_cell.angle_beta   90.00
_cell.angle_gamma   90.00
#
_symmetry.space_group_name_H-M   'P 1'
#
loop_
_entity.id
_entity.type
_entity.pdbx_description
1 polymer ?
#
loop_
_entity_poly.entity_id
_entity_poly.type
_entity_poly.pdbx_seq_one_letter_code
_entity_poly.pdbx_strand_id
1 'polypeptide(L)'
;MANENKIVKRARHKASVAKRVVRSERRIRRREESSAVTIETVREGLSTDVFKTVAANLEMSHRQLAGVLRIPDRTLDRRLKHGVLSPEESDRLARVAKILQRAHEVFGNAEKARGWMNTRLAAFDGETPLQRADTFLGASQVEDVLGRIDYGVYT
;
A
#
# COMPACT_ATOMS: atom_id res chain seq x y z
N MET A 1 5.48 57.75 -1.97
CA MET A 1 6.30 56.77 -2.69
C MET A 1 6.76 55.56 -1.86
N ALA A 2 7.14 55.62 -0.58
CA ALA A 2 7.56 54.46 0.23
C ALA A 2 6.42 53.47 0.59
N ASN A 3 5.16 53.94 0.64
CA ASN A 3 4.02 53.14 1.08
C ASN A 3 3.47 52.21 -0.01
N GLU A 4 3.48 52.66 -1.27
CA GLU A 4 3.07 51.83 -2.44
C GLU A 4 3.98 50.64 -2.67
N ASN A 5 5.26 50.83 -2.48
CA ASN A 5 6.24 49.74 -2.66
C ASN A 5 6.10 48.64 -1.60
N LYS A 6 5.65 48.98 -0.39
CA LYS A 6 5.33 48.01 0.68
C LYS A 6 4.06 47.20 0.39
N ILE A 7 3.04 47.83 -0.18
CA ILE A 7 1.77 47.19 -0.56
C ILE A 7 2.00 46.18 -1.70
N VAL A 8 2.74 46.59 -2.73
CA VAL A 8 3.09 45.70 -3.87
C VAL A 8 3.94 44.48 -3.43
N LYS A 9 4.92 44.70 -2.54
CA LYS A 9 5.72 43.59 -1.99
C LYS A 9 4.88 42.61 -1.17
N ARG A 10 3.94 43.09 -0.34
CA ARG A 10 3.00 42.26 0.43
C ARG A 10 2.04 41.47 -0.48
N ALA A 11 1.52 42.10 -1.54
CA ALA A 11 0.67 41.40 -2.51
C ALA A 11 1.41 40.28 -3.28
N ARG A 12 2.65 40.57 -3.72
CA ARG A 12 3.51 39.56 -4.37
C ARG A 12 3.84 38.40 -3.43
N HIS A 13 4.13 38.67 -2.15
CA HIS A 13 4.39 37.65 -1.15
C HIS A 13 3.16 36.74 -0.91
N LYS A 14 1.96 37.36 -0.73
CA LYS A 14 0.69 36.62 -0.59
C LYS A 14 0.40 35.74 -1.81
N ALA A 15 0.59 36.28 -3.02
CA ALA A 15 0.42 35.48 -4.26
C ALA A 15 1.41 34.33 -4.39
N SER A 16 2.66 34.53 -3.95
CA SER A 16 3.67 33.47 -3.92
C SER A 16 3.33 32.36 -2.93
N VAL A 17 2.87 32.73 -1.73
CA VAL A 17 2.42 31.76 -0.70
C VAL A 17 1.20 30.98 -1.19
N ALA A 18 0.19 31.67 -1.77
CA ALA A 18 -0.99 31.01 -2.32
C ALA A 18 -0.64 30.00 -3.43
N LYS A 19 0.28 30.37 -4.35
CA LYS A 19 0.78 29.44 -5.39
C LYS A 19 1.50 28.22 -4.80
N ARG A 20 2.26 28.40 -3.71
CA ARG A 20 2.92 27.29 -3.00
C ARG A 20 1.92 26.34 -2.36
N VAL A 21 0.89 26.89 -1.70
CA VAL A 21 -0.18 26.10 -1.06
C VAL A 21 -0.93 25.26 -2.12
N VAL A 22 -1.41 25.88 -3.18
CA VAL A 22 -2.12 25.17 -4.27
C VAL A 22 -1.23 24.08 -4.91
N ARG A 23 0.07 24.35 -5.08
CA ARG A 23 1.01 23.36 -5.61
C ARG A 23 1.24 22.21 -4.65
N SER A 24 1.29 22.46 -3.33
CA SER A 24 1.41 21.42 -2.30
C SER A 24 0.15 20.57 -2.22
N GLU A 25 -1.04 21.16 -2.25
CA GLU A 25 -2.34 20.46 -2.24
C GLU A 25 -2.48 19.55 -3.49
N ARG A 26 -2.15 20.07 -4.68
CA ARG A 26 -2.15 19.29 -5.92
C ARG A 26 -1.17 18.11 -5.84
N ARG A 27 -0.01 18.30 -5.20
CA ARG A 27 1.00 17.25 -5.03
C ARG A 27 0.53 16.20 -4.03
N ILE A 28 -0.11 16.60 -2.94
CA ILE A 28 -0.71 15.70 -1.94
C ILE A 28 -1.82 14.88 -2.59
N ARG A 29 -2.78 15.53 -3.25
CA ARG A 29 -3.88 14.86 -3.93
C ARG A 29 -3.40 13.87 -5.00
N ARG A 30 -2.40 14.26 -5.82
CA ARG A 30 -1.80 13.38 -6.82
C ARG A 30 -1.07 12.19 -6.20
N ARG A 31 -0.50 12.36 -5.00
CA ARG A 31 0.12 11.29 -4.24
C ARG A 31 -0.90 10.34 -3.65
N GLU A 32 -2.01 10.86 -3.15
CA GLU A 32 -3.15 10.06 -2.65
C GLU A 32 -3.81 9.28 -3.79
N GLU A 33 -4.07 9.90 -4.93
CA GLU A 33 -4.59 9.25 -6.14
C GLU A 33 -3.63 8.16 -6.65
N SER A 34 -2.33 8.40 -6.64
CA SER A 34 -1.29 7.43 -7.03
C SER A 34 -1.06 6.31 -6.00
N SER A 35 -1.51 6.50 -4.76
CA SER A 35 -1.42 5.50 -3.68
C SER A 35 -2.70 4.67 -3.56
N ALA A 36 -3.76 5.02 -4.26
CA ALA A 36 -4.99 4.24 -4.30
C ALA A 36 -4.76 2.95 -5.11
N VAL A 37 -5.15 1.81 -4.53
CA VAL A 37 -5.12 0.51 -5.24
C VAL A 37 -6.42 0.37 -6.01
N THR A 38 -6.39 0.71 -7.29
CA THR A 38 -7.50 0.55 -8.24
C THR A 38 -7.09 -0.35 -9.40
N ILE A 39 -8.06 -0.78 -10.21
CA ILE A 39 -7.77 -1.61 -11.40
C ILE A 39 -6.83 -0.86 -12.36
N GLU A 40 -7.06 0.44 -12.54
CA GLU A 40 -6.27 1.29 -13.42
C GLU A 40 -4.82 1.41 -12.91
N THR A 41 -4.63 1.73 -11.62
CA THR A 41 -3.29 1.88 -11.03
C THR A 41 -2.52 0.56 -11.00
N VAL A 42 -3.21 -0.57 -10.83
CA VAL A 42 -2.58 -1.90 -10.93
C VAL A 42 -2.11 -2.18 -12.36
N ARG A 43 -2.91 -1.86 -13.38
CA ARG A 43 -2.55 -2.05 -14.80
C ARG A 43 -1.41 -1.15 -15.25
N GLU A 44 -1.33 0.07 -14.74
CA GLU A 44 -0.26 1.02 -15.02
C GLU A 44 1.01 0.73 -14.23
N GLY A 45 0.90 0.04 -13.10
CA GLY A 45 1.95 -0.22 -12.14
C GLY A 45 1.82 0.65 -10.89
N LEU A 46 1.69 0.00 -9.73
CA LEU A 46 1.58 0.69 -8.44
C LEU A 46 2.87 1.43 -8.09
N SER A 47 2.73 2.58 -7.45
CA SER A 47 3.84 3.32 -6.87
C SER A 47 4.57 2.47 -5.81
N THR A 48 5.89 2.58 -5.76
CA THR A 48 6.68 1.96 -4.69
C THR A 48 6.36 2.52 -3.30
N ASP A 49 5.67 3.64 -3.18
CA ASP A 49 5.20 4.14 -1.90
C ASP A 49 4.08 3.25 -1.33
N VAL A 50 3.22 2.66 -2.19
CA VAL A 50 2.25 1.63 -1.78
C VAL A 50 2.96 0.40 -1.24
N PHE A 51 4.00 -0.07 -1.93
CA PHE A 51 4.83 -1.20 -1.49
C PHE A 51 5.46 -0.94 -0.12
N LYS A 52 6.04 0.24 0.09
CA LYS A 52 6.64 0.64 1.38
C LYS A 52 5.59 0.71 2.51
N THR A 53 4.40 1.22 2.21
CA THR A 53 3.30 1.28 3.17
C THR A 53 2.84 -0.11 3.59
N VAL A 54 2.67 -1.03 2.64
CA VAL A 54 2.29 -2.43 2.94
C VAL A 54 3.39 -3.12 3.74
N ALA A 55 4.67 -2.93 3.40
CA ALA A 55 5.79 -3.47 4.16
C ALA A 55 5.80 -2.96 5.60
N ALA A 56 5.58 -1.66 5.81
CA ALA A 56 5.51 -1.04 7.14
C ALA A 56 4.32 -1.59 7.95
N ASN A 57 3.13 -1.74 7.35
CA ASN A 57 1.95 -2.29 8.01
C ASN A 57 2.12 -3.77 8.41
N LEU A 58 2.90 -4.53 7.66
CA LEU A 58 3.28 -5.90 7.98
C LEU A 58 4.49 -6.02 8.91
N GLU A 59 5.15 -4.90 9.24
CA GLU A 59 6.44 -4.83 9.97
C GLU A 59 7.53 -5.69 9.32
N MET A 60 7.54 -5.71 7.98
CA MET A 60 8.50 -6.46 7.18
C MET A 60 9.51 -5.52 6.53
N SER A 61 10.75 -6.00 6.38
CA SER A 61 11.70 -5.33 5.51
C SER A 61 11.24 -5.41 4.05
N HIS A 62 11.70 -4.48 3.21
CA HIS A 62 11.38 -4.48 1.78
C HIS A 62 11.76 -5.80 1.09
N ARG A 63 12.89 -6.43 1.50
CA ARG A 63 13.34 -7.71 0.95
C ARG A 63 12.43 -8.87 1.36
N GLN A 64 11.94 -8.87 2.60
CA GLN A 64 10.99 -9.89 3.05
C GLN A 64 9.68 -9.82 2.27
N LEU A 65 9.10 -8.62 2.11
CA LEU A 65 7.89 -8.45 1.30
C LEU A 65 8.16 -8.77 -0.17
N ALA A 66 9.30 -8.36 -0.73
CA ALA A 66 9.67 -8.72 -2.10
C ALA A 66 9.76 -10.24 -2.30
N GLY A 67 10.29 -10.98 -1.31
CA GLY A 67 10.31 -12.45 -1.32
C GLY A 67 8.90 -13.05 -1.38
N VAL A 68 7.95 -12.53 -0.59
CA VAL A 68 6.54 -12.93 -0.64
C VAL A 68 5.93 -12.66 -2.02
N LEU A 69 6.23 -11.50 -2.60
CA LEU A 69 5.72 -11.09 -3.92
C LEU A 69 6.52 -11.71 -5.08
N ARG A 70 7.51 -12.57 -4.81
CA ARG A 70 8.40 -13.18 -5.80
C ARG A 70 9.11 -12.15 -6.69
N ILE A 71 9.54 -11.03 -6.08
CA ILE A 71 10.33 -10.00 -6.74
C ILE A 71 11.81 -10.23 -6.39
N PRO A 72 12.68 -10.55 -7.35
CA PRO A 72 14.11 -10.72 -7.09
C PRO A 72 14.75 -9.42 -6.56
N ASP A 73 15.73 -9.52 -5.66
CA ASP A 73 16.39 -8.36 -5.02
C ASP A 73 16.88 -7.32 -6.03
N ARG A 74 17.55 -7.76 -7.09
CA ARG A 74 18.02 -6.86 -8.16
C ARG A 74 16.88 -6.10 -8.85
N THR A 75 15.73 -6.76 -9.02
CA THR A 75 14.53 -6.14 -9.58
C THR A 75 13.95 -5.15 -8.60
N LEU A 76 13.86 -5.50 -7.30
CA LEU A 76 13.40 -4.60 -6.25
C LEU A 76 14.20 -3.30 -6.22
N ASP A 77 15.54 -3.38 -6.21
CA ASP A 77 16.42 -2.19 -6.20
C ASP A 77 16.14 -1.28 -7.40
N ARG A 78 15.93 -1.86 -8.57
CA ARG A 78 15.58 -1.12 -9.78
C ARG A 78 14.20 -0.46 -9.63
N ARG A 79 13.17 -1.18 -9.14
CA ARG A 79 11.82 -0.65 -8.93
C ARG A 79 11.82 0.50 -7.93
N LEU A 80 12.53 0.35 -6.81
CA LEU A 80 12.64 1.42 -5.80
C LEU A 80 13.28 2.69 -6.36
N LYS A 81 14.26 2.57 -7.29
CA LYS A 81 14.84 3.72 -7.98
C LYS A 81 13.88 4.37 -8.98
N HIS A 82 13.12 3.57 -9.73
CA HIS A 82 12.17 4.07 -10.73
C HIS A 82 10.84 4.53 -10.13
N GLY A 83 10.52 4.12 -8.91
CA GLY A 83 9.32 4.55 -8.19
C GLY A 83 8.04 3.80 -8.56
N VAL A 84 8.10 2.80 -9.46
CA VAL A 84 6.93 2.08 -9.98
C VAL A 84 7.23 0.59 -10.11
N LEU A 85 6.26 -0.26 -9.73
CA LEU A 85 6.25 -1.72 -9.91
C LEU A 85 5.76 -2.08 -11.33
N SER A 86 6.04 -3.32 -11.79
CA SER A 86 5.36 -3.81 -13.00
C SER A 86 3.89 -4.14 -12.71
N PRO A 87 3.03 -4.25 -13.76
CA PRO A 87 1.64 -4.68 -13.56
C PRO A 87 1.49 -6.00 -12.80
N GLU A 88 2.33 -7.01 -13.08
CA GLU A 88 2.28 -8.32 -12.42
C GLU A 88 2.73 -8.23 -10.95
N GLU A 89 3.75 -7.43 -10.66
CA GLU A 89 4.22 -7.15 -9.29
C GLU A 89 3.14 -6.38 -8.53
N SER A 90 2.48 -5.44 -9.20
CA SER A 90 1.39 -4.62 -8.66
C SER A 90 0.15 -5.44 -8.34
N ASP A 91 -0.21 -6.39 -9.18
CA ASP A 91 -1.34 -7.30 -8.96
C ASP A 91 -1.11 -8.18 -7.72
N ARG A 92 0.11 -8.71 -7.54
CA ARG A 92 0.47 -9.48 -6.33
C ARG A 92 0.43 -8.60 -5.08
N LEU A 93 0.97 -7.37 -5.14
CA LEU A 93 0.92 -6.43 -4.02
C LEU A 93 -0.52 -6.03 -3.68
N ALA A 94 -1.35 -5.78 -4.68
CA ALA A 94 -2.76 -5.42 -4.50
C ALA A 94 -3.53 -6.52 -3.77
N ARG A 95 -3.30 -7.81 -4.10
CA ARG A 95 -3.90 -8.95 -3.39
C ARG A 95 -3.51 -8.97 -1.93
N VAL A 96 -2.22 -8.86 -1.63
CA VAL A 96 -1.72 -8.82 -0.24
C VAL A 96 -2.30 -7.64 0.53
N ALA A 97 -2.34 -6.45 -0.08
CA ALA A 97 -2.91 -5.24 0.53
C ALA A 97 -4.40 -5.42 0.85
N LYS A 98 -5.18 -5.99 -0.08
CA LYS A 98 -6.61 -6.27 0.12
C LYS A 98 -6.86 -7.24 1.26
N ILE A 99 -6.11 -8.33 1.32
CA ILE A 99 -6.22 -9.32 2.41
C ILE A 99 -5.84 -8.70 3.76
N LEU A 100 -4.77 -7.91 3.81
CA LEU A 100 -4.37 -7.22 5.03
C LEU A 100 -5.45 -6.25 5.51
N GLN A 101 -6.06 -5.50 4.59
CA GLN A 101 -7.19 -4.64 4.91
C GLN A 101 -8.38 -5.45 5.47
N ARG A 102 -8.74 -6.56 4.81
CA ARG A 102 -9.83 -7.43 5.27
C ARG A 102 -9.52 -8.04 6.65
N ALA A 103 -8.28 -8.45 6.90
CA ALA A 103 -7.87 -8.91 8.21
C ALA A 103 -8.00 -7.81 9.28
N HIS A 104 -7.66 -6.55 8.96
CA HIS A 104 -7.89 -5.41 9.87
C HIS A 104 -9.37 -5.23 10.22
N GLU A 105 -10.25 -5.37 9.23
CA GLU A 105 -11.71 -5.27 9.46
C GLU A 105 -12.21 -6.39 10.38
N VAL A 106 -11.79 -7.63 10.13
CA VAL A 106 -12.21 -8.81 10.89
C VAL A 106 -11.69 -8.79 12.33
N PHE A 107 -10.42 -8.44 12.53
CA PHE A 107 -9.82 -8.46 13.87
C PHE A 107 -9.98 -7.15 14.64
N GLY A 108 -10.37 -6.06 13.96
CA GLY A 108 -10.52 -4.72 14.54
C GLY A 108 -9.24 -4.12 15.13
N ASN A 109 -8.09 -4.74 14.89
CA ASN A 109 -6.78 -4.37 15.44
C ASN A 109 -5.64 -4.73 14.47
N ALA A 110 -4.77 -3.76 14.20
CA ALA A 110 -3.67 -3.91 13.26
C ALA A 110 -2.65 -4.98 13.69
N GLU A 111 -2.33 -5.05 14.98
CA GLU A 111 -1.38 -6.01 15.52
C GLU A 111 -1.92 -7.45 15.41
N LYS A 112 -3.20 -7.66 15.76
CA LYS A 112 -3.85 -8.97 15.59
C LYS A 112 -3.92 -9.39 14.14
N ALA A 113 -4.31 -8.49 13.23
CA ALA A 113 -4.36 -8.74 11.80
C ALA A 113 -2.97 -9.15 11.27
N ARG A 114 -1.94 -8.39 11.60
CA ARG A 114 -0.56 -8.70 11.24
C ARG A 114 -0.08 -10.04 11.82
N GLY A 115 -0.36 -10.29 13.11
CA GLY A 115 -0.02 -11.55 13.76
C GLY A 115 -0.66 -12.73 13.03
N TRP A 116 -1.94 -12.63 12.69
CA TRP A 116 -2.64 -13.66 11.95
C TRP A 116 -2.05 -13.87 10.54
N MET A 117 -1.76 -12.80 9.81
CA MET A 117 -1.14 -12.87 8.48
C MET A 117 0.21 -13.62 8.46
N ASN A 118 0.93 -13.61 9.58
CA ASN A 118 2.23 -14.26 9.74
C ASN A 118 2.18 -15.60 10.51
N THR A 119 1.00 -16.04 10.93
CA THR A 119 0.83 -17.30 11.66
C THR A 119 0.64 -18.45 10.68
N ARG A 120 1.35 -19.57 10.88
CA ARG A 120 1.14 -20.80 10.12
C ARG A 120 -0.19 -21.45 10.49
N LEU A 121 -1.02 -21.74 9.50
CA LEU A 121 -2.35 -22.29 9.72
C LEU A 121 -2.46 -23.70 9.10
N ALA A 122 -3.08 -24.62 9.84
CA ALA A 122 -3.38 -25.95 9.32
C ALA A 122 -4.29 -25.91 8.09
N ALA A 123 -5.21 -24.93 8.04
CA ALA A 123 -6.08 -24.69 6.89
C ALA A 123 -5.33 -24.37 5.58
N PHE A 124 -4.04 -24.03 5.66
CA PHE A 124 -3.16 -23.71 4.53
C PHE A 124 -1.96 -24.67 4.45
N ASP A 125 -2.11 -25.90 4.92
CA ASP A 125 -1.04 -26.91 4.91
C ASP A 125 0.25 -26.44 5.60
N GLY A 126 0.12 -25.61 6.65
CA GLY A 126 1.23 -25.03 7.40
C GLY A 126 1.87 -23.80 6.77
N GLU A 127 1.32 -23.26 5.69
CA GLU A 127 1.69 -21.93 5.19
C GLU A 127 1.05 -20.82 6.01
N THR A 128 1.64 -19.61 5.92
CA THR A 128 0.99 -18.41 6.47
C THR A 128 -0.02 -17.85 5.46
N PRO A 129 -1.07 -17.13 5.92
CA PRO A 129 -1.96 -16.39 5.03
C PRO A 129 -1.21 -15.51 4.03
N LEU A 130 -0.14 -14.86 4.49
CA LEU A 130 0.70 -14.00 3.65
C LEU A 130 1.40 -14.77 2.53
N GLN A 131 1.95 -15.96 2.83
CA GLN A 131 2.56 -16.84 1.82
C GLN A 131 1.52 -17.36 0.83
N ARG A 132 0.35 -17.76 1.33
CA ARG A 132 -0.74 -18.30 0.50
C ARG A 132 -1.30 -17.26 -0.47
N ALA A 133 -1.27 -15.97 -0.10
CA ALA A 133 -1.78 -14.85 -0.92
C ALA A 133 -0.94 -14.52 -2.16
N ASP A 134 0.17 -15.21 -2.43
CA ASP A 134 1.02 -14.98 -3.59
C ASP A 134 0.33 -15.32 -4.93
N THR A 135 -0.67 -16.21 -4.89
CA THR A 135 -1.49 -16.61 -6.02
C THR A 135 -2.94 -16.14 -5.88
N PHE A 136 -3.66 -16.04 -7.00
CA PHE A 136 -5.10 -15.72 -6.99
C PHE A 136 -5.93 -16.74 -6.18
N LEU A 137 -5.71 -18.04 -6.43
CA LEU A 137 -6.42 -19.11 -5.73
C LEU A 137 -6.12 -19.11 -4.24
N GLY A 138 -4.85 -18.93 -3.86
CA GLY A 138 -4.46 -18.84 -2.46
C GLY A 138 -5.07 -17.63 -1.76
N ALA A 139 -5.09 -16.48 -2.42
CA ALA A 139 -5.75 -15.27 -1.92
C ALA A 139 -7.24 -15.49 -1.64
N SER A 140 -7.95 -16.16 -2.57
CA SER A 140 -9.37 -16.52 -2.37
C SER A 140 -9.57 -17.42 -1.16
N GLN A 141 -8.71 -18.43 -0.97
CA GLN A 141 -8.78 -19.30 0.22
C GLN A 141 -8.56 -18.50 1.53
N VAL A 142 -7.65 -17.52 1.52
CA VAL A 142 -7.41 -16.66 2.68
C VAL A 142 -8.64 -15.78 2.97
N GLU A 143 -9.27 -15.21 1.94
CA GLU A 143 -10.51 -14.44 2.07
C GLU A 143 -11.66 -15.30 2.64
N ASP A 144 -11.80 -16.56 2.19
CA ASP A 144 -12.79 -17.50 2.69
C ASP A 144 -12.60 -17.81 4.18
N VAL A 145 -11.34 -18.01 4.62
CA VAL A 145 -11.02 -18.22 6.04
C VAL A 145 -11.34 -16.97 6.86
N LEU A 146 -10.97 -15.78 6.39
CA LEU A 146 -11.33 -14.51 7.05
C LEU A 146 -12.85 -14.34 7.15
N GLY A 147 -13.60 -14.70 6.11
CA GLY A 147 -15.05 -14.69 6.13
C GLY A 147 -15.62 -15.60 7.20
N ARG A 148 -15.12 -16.84 7.35
CA ARG A 148 -15.56 -17.77 8.42
C ARG A 148 -15.26 -17.21 9.81
N ILE A 149 -14.10 -16.58 10.00
CA ILE A 149 -13.74 -15.95 11.28
C ILE A 149 -14.72 -14.82 11.60
N ASP A 150 -15.03 -13.96 10.63
CA ASP A 150 -15.93 -12.83 10.75
C ASP A 150 -17.36 -13.25 11.13
N TYR A 151 -17.86 -14.34 10.52
CA TYR A 151 -19.18 -14.92 10.83
C TYR A 151 -19.19 -15.85 12.04
N GLY A 152 -18.06 -16.05 12.74
CA GLY A 152 -17.97 -16.90 13.92
C GLY A 152 -18.14 -18.40 13.63
N VAL A 153 -17.95 -18.81 12.39
CA VAL A 153 -18.04 -20.22 11.96
C VAL A 153 -16.65 -20.85 12.04
N TYR A 154 -16.33 -21.37 13.22
CA TYR A 154 -15.10 -22.15 13.43
C TYR A 154 -15.42 -23.63 13.20
N THR A 155 -14.92 -24.22 12.13
CA THR A 155 -14.81 -25.66 11.94
C THR A 155 -13.36 -26.04 11.74
#